data_69986c15737a54b69a7aa3f7f374ea17
#
_entry.id   69986c15737a54b69a7aa3f7f374ea17
#
_cell.length_a   1.000
_cell.length_b   1.000
_cell.length_c   1.000
_cell.angle_alpha   90.00
_cell.angle_beta   90.00
_cell.angle_gamma   90.00
#
_symmetry.space_group_name_H-M   'P 1'
#
loop_
_entity.id
_entity.type
_entity.pdbx_description
1 polymer ?
#
loop_
_entity_poly.entity_id
_entity_poly.type
_entity_poly.pdbx_seq_one_letter_code
_entity_poly.pdbx_strand_id
1 'polypeptide(L)'
;VNESSIRASGGKATIRGSINLASKDADFDPIFDVEVEGKDILLYRTKDLNFRGHPNLTITGPYSKAKIAGTLKIADSLIYKDVEILPFGVPRTSETPRPNLPSFSQSPKMENPIISPPSGVMEWNLEVDITTEDPVLIRGNLIDGQITGQNLKLRGTIGSPKPSGTVTTEEIVADLPFSKLEVQSGSITLNPDSPTNSYLDLKGSS
;
A
#
# COMPACT_ATOMS: atom_id res chain seq x y z
N VAL A 1 -18.46 10.17 24.32
CA VAL A 1 -17.51 10.16 23.18
C VAL A 1 -16.12 10.37 23.76
N ASN A 2 -15.25 9.36 23.64
CA ASN A 2 -13.86 9.49 24.08
C ASN A 2 -13.02 9.85 22.84
N GLU A 3 -12.23 10.91 22.95
CA GLU A 3 -11.26 11.30 21.93
C GLU A 3 -9.87 10.87 22.40
N SER A 4 -9.13 10.17 21.52
CA SER A 4 -7.74 9.82 21.75
C SER A 4 -6.89 10.26 20.59
N SER A 5 -5.78 10.94 20.87
CA SER A 5 -4.82 11.34 19.84
C SER A 5 -3.55 10.51 19.98
N ILE A 6 -3.08 9.96 18.87
CA ILE A 6 -1.87 9.15 18.79
C ILE A 6 -0.91 9.81 17.82
N ARG A 7 0.37 9.88 18.18
CA ARG A 7 1.45 10.22 17.26
C ARG A 7 2.16 8.95 16.83
N ALA A 8 2.16 8.67 15.55
CA ALA A 8 2.82 7.49 14.99
C ALA A 8 3.64 7.86 13.77
N SER A 9 4.90 7.46 13.75
CA SER A 9 5.79 7.54 12.56
C SER A 9 5.85 8.92 11.89
N GLY A 10 5.82 9.99 12.67
CA GLY A 10 5.88 11.37 12.18
C GLY A 10 4.52 12.01 11.88
N GLY A 11 3.44 11.22 11.86
CA GLY A 11 2.08 11.71 11.66
C GLY A 11 1.28 11.85 12.95
N LYS A 12 0.11 12.46 12.84
CA LYS A 12 -0.87 12.60 13.93
C LYS A 12 -2.17 11.90 13.52
N ALA A 13 -2.65 10.98 14.36
CA ALA A 13 -3.96 10.38 14.24
C ALA A 13 -4.86 10.81 15.39
N THR A 14 -6.12 11.04 15.10
CA THR A 14 -7.18 11.27 16.07
C THR A 14 -8.22 10.16 15.89
N ILE A 15 -8.57 9.51 16.97
CA ILE A 15 -9.60 8.48 17.00
C ILE A 15 -10.71 8.96 17.93
N ARG A 16 -11.92 9.00 17.40
CA ARG A 16 -13.14 9.38 18.14
C ARG A 16 -14.17 8.30 17.98
N GLY A 17 -14.99 8.09 18.99
CA GLY A 17 -16.11 7.18 18.86
C GLY A 17 -16.41 6.39 20.12
N SER A 18 -17.16 5.32 19.94
CA SER A 18 -17.59 4.42 21.00
C SER A 18 -17.60 2.98 20.53
N ILE A 19 -17.39 2.07 21.47
CA ILE A 19 -17.56 0.64 21.27
C ILE A 19 -18.58 0.20 22.30
N ASN A 20 -19.73 -0.27 21.83
CA ASN A 20 -20.76 -0.81 22.70
C ASN A 20 -20.53 -2.30 22.91
N LEU A 21 -20.20 -2.69 24.14
CA LEU A 21 -19.91 -4.06 24.52
C LEU A 21 -21.14 -4.80 25.07
N ALA A 22 -22.30 -4.12 25.13
CA ALA A 22 -23.51 -4.71 25.65
C ALA A 22 -24.11 -5.69 24.64
N SER A 23 -23.75 -6.96 24.75
CA SER A 23 -24.49 -8.05 24.13
C SER A 23 -25.47 -8.63 25.15
N LYS A 24 -26.74 -8.77 24.77
CA LYS A 24 -27.75 -9.48 25.59
C LYS A 24 -27.78 -10.98 25.30
N ASP A 25 -27.10 -11.40 24.25
CA ASP A 25 -27.07 -12.78 23.77
C ASP A 25 -25.71 -13.43 24.02
N ALA A 26 -25.64 -14.75 23.96
CA ALA A 26 -24.47 -15.55 24.27
C ALA A 26 -23.26 -15.28 23.33
N ASP A 27 -23.47 -14.63 22.19
CA ASP A 27 -22.46 -14.28 21.25
C ASP A 27 -22.00 -12.84 21.50
N PHE A 28 -20.75 -12.67 21.95
CA PHE A 28 -20.13 -11.38 22.15
C PHE A 28 -19.81 -10.73 20.79
N ASP A 29 -20.66 -9.79 20.35
CA ASP A 29 -20.53 -9.06 19.09
C ASP A 29 -20.58 -7.54 19.34
N PRO A 30 -19.45 -6.91 19.73
CA PRO A 30 -19.38 -5.48 20.03
C PRO A 30 -19.72 -4.64 18.81
N ILE A 31 -20.46 -3.55 19.05
CA ILE A 31 -20.86 -2.60 17.99
C ILE A 31 -19.89 -1.43 17.98
N PHE A 32 -19.27 -1.19 16.83
CA PHE A 32 -18.37 -0.07 16.59
C PHE A 32 -19.11 1.15 16.04
N ASP A 33 -18.70 2.30 16.51
CA ASP A 33 -18.99 3.62 15.95
C ASP A 33 -17.74 4.48 16.18
N VAL A 34 -16.75 4.32 15.28
CA VAL A 34 -15.41 4.88 15.43
C VAL A 34 -15.03 5.66 14.19
N GLU A 35 -14.55 6.88 14.37
CA GLU A 35 -13.97 7.74 13.36
C GLU A 35 -12.45 7.82 13.56
N VAL A 36 -11.72 7.65 12.46
CA VAL A 36 -10.25 7.73 12.42
C VAL A 36 -9.86 8.82 11.44
N GLU A 37 -9.30 9.90 11.94
CA GLU A 37 -8.76 10.99 11.14
C GLU A 37 -7.25 11.04 11.30
N GLY A 38 -6.52 11.15 10.19
CA GLY A 38 -5.06 11.17 10.23
C GLY A 38 -4.43 12.17 9.28
N LYS A 39 -3.26 12.66 9.68
CA LYS A 39 -2.41 13.50 8.84
C LYS A 39 -0.98 12.96 8.84
N ASP A 40 -0.41 12.80 7.64
CA ASP A 40 0.96 12.29 7.39
C ASP A 40 1.25 10.94 8.05
N ILE A 41 0.24 10.06 8.08
CA ILE A 41 0.40 8.74 8.68
C ILE A 41 1.16 7.82 7.74
N LEU A 42 2.15 7.12 8.28
CA LEU A 42 2.80 6.02 7.59
C LEU A 42 1.82 4.84 7.55
N LEU A 43 1.26 4.57 6.38
CA LEU A 43 0.27 3.52 6.15
C LEU A 43 0.95 2.16 5.96
N TYR A 44 2.05 2.15 5.21
CA TYR A 44 2.78 0.93 4.90
C TYR A 44 4.25 1.24 4.61
N ARG A 45 5.17 0.39 5.09
CA ARG A 45 6.60 0.52 4.86
C ARG A 45 7.27 -0.82 4.71
N THR A 46 8.01 -0.96 3.62
CA THR A 46 8.99 -2.03 3.40
C THR A 46 10.32 -1.42 2.99
N LYS A 47 11.31 -2.25 2.63
CA LYS A 47 12.57 -1.75 2.06
C LYS A 47 12.36 -1.05 0.71
N ASP A 48 11.35 -1.48 -0.07
CA ASP A 48 11.10 -1.04 -1.44
C ASP A 48 9.88 -0.11 -1.55
N LEU A 49 9.15 0.11 -0.46
CA LEU A 49 7.86 0.80 -0.49
C LEU A 49 7.65 1.62 0.76
N ASN A 50 7.32 2.89 0.58
CA ASN A 50 6.94 3.80 1.65
C ASN A 50 5.66 4.53 1.24
N PHE A 51 4.54 4.14 1.86
CA PHE A 51 3.24 4.77 1.65
C PHE A 51 2.82 5.60 2.85
N ARG A 52 2.57 6.87 2.60
CA ARG A 52 2.02 7.82 3.57
C ARG A 52 0.68 8.36 3.07
N GLY A 53 -0.10 8.89 3.99
CA GLY A 53 -1.36 9.51 3.60
C GLY A 53 -2.17 10.06 4.76
N HIS A 54 -3.33 10.57 4.39
CA HIS A 54 -4.30 11.22 5.27
C HIS A 54 -5.59 10.41 5.26
N PRO A 55 -5.73 9.40 6.14
CA PRO A 55 -6.98 8.66 6.27
C PRO A 55 -8.05 9.54 6.95
N ASN A 56 -9.26 9.45 6.44
CA ASN A 56 -10.50 9.91 7.08
C ASN A 56 -11.51 8.78 6.92
N LEU A 57 -11.54 7.90 7.90
CA LEU A 57 -12.26 6.62 7.83
C LEU A 57 -13.23 6.49 9.01
N THR A 58 -14.35 5.86 8.76
CA THR A 58 -15.32 5.47 9.79
C THR A 58 -15.43 3.95 9.85
N ILE A 59 -15.51 3.39 11.04
CA ILE A 59 -15.73 1.97 11.29
C ILE A 59 -17.05 1.86 12.04
N THR A 60 -18.05 1.26 11.40
CA THR A 60 -19.40 1.17 11.97
C THR A 60 -19.95 -0.24 11.88
N GLY A 61 -20.84 -0.59 12.81
CA GLY A 61 -21.55 -1.87 12.83
C GLY A 61 -20.98 -2.89 13.81
N PRO A 62 -21.57 -4.09 13.86
CA PRO A 62 -21.14 -5.16 14.74
C PRO A 62 -19.80 -5.74 14.28
N TYR A 63 -18.97 -6.24 15.22
CA TYR A 63 -17.65 -6.82 14.93
C TYR A 63 -17.71 -7.92 13.86
N SER A 64 -18.75 -8.72 13.85
CA SER A 64 -18.92 -9.79 12.87
C SER A 64 -19.09 -9.29 11.43
N LYS A 65 -19.60 -8.05 11.23
CA LYS A 65 -19.90 -7.47 9.91
C LYS A 65 -19.70 -5.96 9.88
N ALA A 66 -18.62 -5.49 10.48
CA ALA A 66 -18.34 -4.07 10.49
C ALA A 66 -18.05 -3.54 9.06
N LYS A 67 -18.28 -2.25 8.88
CA LYS A 67 -18.02 -1.53 7.64
C LYS A 67 -16.96 -0.47 7.88
N ILE A 68 -15.95 -0.45 7.02
CA ILE A 68 -14.96 0.63 6.93
C ILE A 68 -15.32 1.47 5.72
N ALA A 69 -15.63 2.74 5.95
CA ALA A 69 -15.98 3.67 4.88
C ALA A 69 -15.21 4.99 5.03
N GLY A 70 -15.05 5.71 3.93
CA GLY A 70 -14.44 7.03 3.95
C GLY A 70 -13.46 7.29 2.84
N THR A 71 -12.48 8.15 3.10
CA THR A 71 -11.49 8.58 2.12
C THR A 71 -10.07 8.37 2.63
N LEU A 72 -9.19 8.04 1.70
CA LEU A 72 -7.75 7.94 1.93
C LEU A 72 -7.04 8.78 0.89
N LYS A 73 -6.35 9.85 1.32
CA LYS A 73 -5.49 10.63 0.45
C LYS A 73 -4.07 10.13 0.58
N ILE A 74 -3.47 9.71 -0.53
CA ILE A 74 -2.07 9.29 -0.58
C ILE A 74 -1.21 10.52 -0.80
N ALA A 75 -0.17 10.69 0.03
CA ALA A 75 0.79 11.77 -0.04
C ALA A 75 2.20 11.25 0.31
N ASP A 76 3.25 11.97 -0.12
CA ASP A 76 4.64 11.66 0.23
C ASP A 76 5.03 10.17 0.11
N SER A 77 4.60 9.54 -0.97
CA SER A 77 4.78 8.11 -1.17
C SER A 77 5.88 7.79 -2.18
N LEU A 78 6.65 6.75 -1.90
CA LEU A 78 7.80 6.35 -2.68
C LEU A 78 7.80 4.83 -2.90
N ILE A 79 7.99 4.45 -4.16
CA ILE A 79 8.31 3.08 -4.58
C ILE A 79 9.77 3.07 -5.00
N TYR A 80 10.58 2.26 -4.33
CA TYR A 80 11.99 2.09 -4.68
C TYR A 80 12.22 0.70 -5.24
N LYS A 81 12.77 0.62 -6.45
CA LYS A 81 13.03 -0.66 -7.10
C LYS A 81 14.35 -0.66 -7.86
N ASP A 82 15.32 -1.40 -7.35
CA ASP A 82 16.51 -1.72 -8.11
C ASP A 82 16.25 -2.89 -9.04
N VAL A 83 16.67 -2.74 -10.29
CA VAL A 83 16.62 -3.78 -11.31
C VAL A 83 18.03 -4.34 -11.49
N GLU A 84 18.19 -5.63 -11.22
CA GLU A 84 19.43 -6.34 -11.50
C GLU A 84 19.43 -6.75 -12.98
N ILE A 85 20.20 -6.05 -13.80
CA ILE A 85 20.46 -6.49 -15.15
C ILE A 85 21.64 -7.47 -15.10
N LEU A 86 21.34 -8.74 -15.24
CA LEU A 86 22.37 -9.73 -15.46
C LEU A 86 22.92 -9.53 -16.88
N PRO A 87 24.23 -9.26 -17.06
CA PRO A 87 24.82 -9.16 -18.38
C PRO A 87 24.60 -10.49 -19.10
N PHE A 88 23.96 -10.43 -20.27
CA PHE A 88 23.79 -11.61 -21.12
C PHE A 88 25.18 -12.14 -21.49
N GLY A 89 25.44 -13.40 -21.19
CA GLY A 89 26.66 -14.11 -21.62
C GLY A 89 27.76 -14.26 -20.56
N VAL A 90 27.56 -13.84 -19.33
CA VAL A 90 28.49 -14.25 -18.25
C VAL A 90 28.11 -15.67 -17.81
N PRO A 91 28.96 -16.69 -18.06
CA PRO A 91 28.74 -18.02 -17.50
C PRO A 91 28.62 -17.84 -15.97
N ARG A 92 27.65 -18.47 -15.34
CA ARG A 92 27.65 -18.62 -13.88
C ARG A 92 28.89 -19.41 -13.50
N THR A 93 29.99 -18.73 -13.32
CA THR A 93 31.13 -19.35 -12.63
C THR A 93 30.64 -19.64 -11.22
N SER A 94 30.66 -20.92 -10.93
CA SER A 94 30.43 -21.52 -9.63
C SER A 94 30.87 -20.61 -8.50
N GLU A 95 30.00 -20.47 -7.52
CA GLU A 95 30.20 -19.70 -6.31
C GLU A 95 31.65 -19.84 -5.83
N THR A 96 32.46 -18.80 -6.02
CA THR A 96 33.69 -18.69 -5.25
C THR A 96 33.27 -18.65 -3.79
N PRO A 97 33.77 -19.56 -2.95
CA PRO A 97 33.46 -19.53 -1.53
C PRO A 97 33.83 -18.14 -1.00
N ARG A 98 32.84 -17.37 -0.59
CA ARG A 98 33.11 -16.08 0.07
C ARG A 98 33.91 -16.40 1.31
N PRO A 99 35.05 -15.76 1.54
CA PRO A 99 35.77 -15.94 2.81
C PRO A 99 34.76 -15.62 3.93
N ASN A 100 34.70 -16.49 4.93
CA ASN A 100 33.90 -16.29 6.13
C ASN A 100 34.34 -15.00 6.83
N LEU A 101 33.78 -13.88 6.38
CA LEU A 101 33.87 -12.64 7.15
C LEU A 101 33.01 -12.84 8.40
N PRO A 102 33.52 -12.57 9.60
CA PRO A 102 32.69 -12.65 10.80
C PRO A 102 31.47 -11.76 10.62
N SER A 103 30.29 -12.35 10.70
CA SER A 103 29.00 -11.66 10.61
C SER A 103 28.82 -10.71 11.78
N PHE A 104 29.32 -9.50 11.68
CA PHE A 104 29.01 -8.42 12.61
C PHE A 104 27.65 -7.76 12.33
N SER A 105 26.81 -8.35 11.48
CA SER A 105 25.50 -7.84 11.13
C SER A 105 24.46 -8.95 11.10
N GLN A 106 24.32 -9.66 12.20
CA GLN A 106 23.01 -10.19 12.51
C GLN A 106 22.24 -9.06 13.21
N SER A 107 21.87 -8.04 12.43
CA SER A 107 20.66 -7.30 12.77
C SER A 107 19.56 -8.37 12.88
N PRO A 108 18.85 -8.48 14.00
CA PRO A 108 17.73 -9.39 14.07
C PRO A 108 16.87 -9.07 12.85
N LYS A 109 16.60 -10.07 12.01
CA LYS A 109 15.53 -9.96 11.03
C LYS A 109 14.34 -9.50 11.83
N MET A 110 14.03 -8.21 11.79
CA MET A 110 12.69 -7.76 12.08
C MET A 110 11.84 -8.35 10.95
N GLU A 111 11.48 -9.60 11.10
CA GLU A 111 10.27 -10.09 10.52
C GLU A 111 9.21 -9.15 11.08
N ASN A 112 8.80 -8.19 10.24
CA ASN A 112 7.59 -7.44 10.55
C ASN A 112 6.57 -8.55 10.86
N PRO A 113 6.06 -8.65 12.08
CA PRO A 113 5.01 -9.60 12.34
C PRO A 113 3.91 -9.20 11.36
N ILE A 114 3.68 -10.03 10.34
CA ILE A 114 2.45 -9.97 9.57
C ILE A 114 1.42 -10.34 10.63
N ILE A 115 0.89 -9.32 11.31
CA ILE A 115 -0.25 -9.49 12.19
C ILE A 115 -1.37 -9.85 11.23
N SER A 116 -1.55 -11.15 11.03
CA SER A 116 -2.71 -11.64 10.29
C SER A 116 -3.93 -11.14 11.04
N PRO A 117 -4.80 -10.34 10.42
CA PRO A 117 -5.99 -9.86 11.09
C PRO A 117 -6.78 -11.05 11.64
N PRO A 118 -7.42 -10.93 12.80
CA PRO A 118 -8.31 -11.96 13.29
C PRO A 118 -9.33 -12.35 12.23
N SER A 119 -9.70 -13.62 12.16
CA SER A 119 -10.58 -14.14 11.10
C SER A 119 -11.90 -13.36 10.95
N GLY A 120 -12.46 -12.84 12.04
CA GLY A 120 -13.67 -12.01 12.01
C GLY A 120 -13.50 -10.69 11.27
N VAL A 121 -12.31 -10.11 11.27
CA VAL A 121 -12.04 -8.84 10.58
C VAL A 121 -11.97 -9.02 9.05
N MET A 122 -11.70 -10.22 8.56
CA MET A 122 -11.65 -10.51 7.14
C MET A 122 -13.00 -10.32 6.43
N GLU A 123 -14.11 -10.44 7.19
CA GLU A 123 -15.47 -10.26 6.69
C GLU A 123 -15.94 -8.78 6.68
N TRP A 124 -15.14 -7.87 7.23
CA TRP A 124 -15.50 -6.45 7.26
C TRP A 124 -15.58 -5.87 5.86
N ASN A 125 -16.65 -5.13 5.62
CA ASN A 125 -16.87 -4.50 4.32
C ASN A 125 -16.00 -3.25 4.15
N LEU A 126 -15.48 -3.08 2.94
CA LEU A 126 -14.67 -1.92 2.55
C LEU A 126 -15.46 -1.01 1.60
N GLU A 127 -15.49 0.28 1.90
CA GLU A 127 -16.05 1.32 1.05
C GLU A 127 -15.17 2.58 1.13
N VAL A 128 -13.94 2.46 0.63
CA VAL A 128 -12.94 3.52 0.73
C VAL A 128 -12.67 4.10 -0.66
N ASP A 129 -12.74 5.43 -0.76
CA ASP A 129 -12.32 6.17 -1.92
C ASP A 129 -10.88 6.65 -1.72
N ILE A 130 -10.03 6.44 -2.72
CA ILE A 130 -8.60 6.74 -2.65
C ILE A 130 -8.29 7.85 -3.64
N THR A 131 -7.59 8.87 -3.19
CA THR A 131 -7.09 9.96 -4.03
C THR A 131 -5.60 10.14 -3.79
N THR A 132 -4.86 10.55 -4.81
CA THR A 132 -3.47 10.99 -4.65
C THR A 132 -3.46 12.50 -4.50
N GLU A 133 -2.91 13.00 -3.40
CA GLU A 133 -2.68 14.43 -3.18
C GLU A 133 -1.40 14.83 -3.90
N ASP A 134 -0.34 14.02 -3.72
CA ASP A 134 0.92 14.12 -4.44
C ASP A 134 1.15 12.88 -5.28
N PRO A 135 1.82 12.98 -6.44
CA PRO A 135 2.22 11.81 -7.20
C PRO A 135 3.08 10.85 -6.38
N VAL A 136 2.84 9.56 -6.53
CA VAL A 136 3.69 8.52 -5.95
C VAL A 136 4.96 8.43 -6.79
N LEU A 137 6.10 8.67 -6.18
CA LEU A 137 7.38 8.63 -6.86
C LEU A 137 7.86 7.18 -7.05
N ILE A 138 8.41 6.89 -8.22
CA ILE A 138 9.11 5.65 -8.51
C ILE A 138 10.58 6.01 -8.65
N ARG A 139 11.45 5.35 -7.90
CA ARG A 139 12.91 5.54 -7.93
C ARG A 139 13.62 4.20 -7.98
N GLY A 140 14.73 4.15 -8.68
CA GLY A 140 15.59 2.99 -8.73
C GLY A 140 16.88 3.28 -9.47
N ASN A 141 17.75 2.29 -9.55
CA ASN A 141 19.02 2.44 -10.27
C ASN A 141 18.86 2.66 -11.79
N LEU A 142 17.74 2.21 -12.37
CA LEU A 142 17.48 2.24 -13.80
C LEU A 142 16.14 2.84 -14.16
N ILE A 143 15.33 3.22 -13.18
CA ILE A 143 13.97 3.70 -13.41
C ILE A 143 13.67 4.89 -12.49
N ASP A 144 13.15 5.93 -13.11
CA ASP A 144 12.64 7.12 -12.46
C ASP A 144 11.29 7.49 -13.04
N GLY A 145 10.36 7.93 -12.20
CA GLY A 145 9.06 8.35 -12.67
C GLY A 145 8.09 8.69 -11.55
N GLN A 146 6.88 8.95 -11.95
CA GLN A 146 5.79 9.25 -11.02
C GLN A 146 4.46 8.68 -11.53
N ILE A 147 3.61 8.31 -10.59
CA ILE A 147 2.26 7.80 -10.88
C ILE A 147 1.22 8.54 -10.05
N THR A 148 0.04 8.69 -10.63
CA THR A 148 -1.11 9.34 -9.99
C THR A 148 -2.33 8.44 -10.10
N GLY A 149 -3.08 8.33 -9.03
CA GLY A 149 -4.32 7.57 -9.00
C GLY A 149 -5.53 8.45 -9.35
N GLN A 150 -6.39 7.96 -10.22
CA GLN A 150 -7.64 8.63 -10.60
C GLN A 150 -8.84 7.74 -10.30
N ASN A 151 -9.81 8.29 -9.57
CA ASN A 151 -11.04 7.58 -9.21
C ASN A 151 -10.80 6.21 -8.58
N LEU A 152 -9.72 6.08 -7.80
CA LEU A 152 -9.41 4.82 -7.14
C LEU A 152 -10.44 4.55 -6.05
N LYS A 153 -10.97 3.34 -6.03
CA LYS A 153 -11.94 2.87 -5.04
C LYS A 153 -11.54 1.49 -4.56
N LEU A 154 -11.70 1.27 -3.27
CA LEU A 154 -11.50 -0.02 -2.65
C LEU A 154 -12.84 -0.48 -2.07
N ARG A 155 -13.36 -1.56 -2.62
CA ARG A 155 -14.63 -2.18 -2.27
C ARG A 155 -14.41 -3.65 -1.90
N GLY A 156 -15.46 -4.36 -1.51
CA GLY A 156 -15.42 -5.77 -1.13
C GLY A 156 -15.21 -5.95 0.37
N THR A 157 -14.42 -6.94 0.77
CA THR A 157 -14.08 -7.21 2.18
C THR A 157 -12.57 -7.11 2.40
N ILE A 158 -12.14 -7.03 3.66
CA ILE A 158 -10.70 -7.06 3.99
C ILE A 158 -10.04 -8.32 3.45
N GLY A 159 -10.72 -9.48 3.54
CA GLY A 159 -10.22 -10.75 3.02
C GLY A 159 -10.25 -10.89 1.50
N SER A 160 -11.08 -10.09 0.82
CA SER A 160 -11.22 -10.06 -0.65
C SER A 160 -11.43 -8.65 -1.15
N PRO A 161 -10.38 -7.82 -1.12
CA PRO A 161 -10.48 -6.43 -1.57
C PRO A 161 -10.60 -6.36 -3.09
N LYS A 162 -11.47 -5.48 -3.56
CA LYS A 162 -11.75 -5.22 -4.97
C LYS A 162 -11.36 -3.79 -5.33
N PRO A 163 -10.12 -3.55 -5.73
CA PRO A 163 -9.68 -2.24 -6.20
C PRO A 163 -10.25 -1.94 -7.59
N SER A 164 -10.61 -0.70 -7.82
CA SER A 164 -11.04 -0.18 -9.12
C SER A 164 -10.55 1.24 -9.33
N GLY A 165 -10.56 1.72 -10.58
CA GLY A 165 -10.06 3.04 -10.95
C GLY A 165 -8.88 2.95 -11.92
N THR A 166 -8.20 4.07 -12.11
CA THR A 166 -7.10 4.16 -13.08
C THR A 166 -5.86 4.76 -12.39
N VAL A 167 -4.71 4.16 -12.64
CA VAL A 167 -3.41 4.71 -12.30
C VAL A 167 -2.79 5.23 -13.58
N THR A 168 -2.36 6.48 -13.58
CA THR A 168 -1.74 7.13 -14.74
C THR A 168 -0.30 7.52 -14.44
N THR A 169 0.52 7.56 -15.48
CA THR A 169 1.85 8.17 -15.45
C THR A 169 1.99 9.13 -16.62
N GLU A 170 2.68 10.22 -16.40
CA GLU A 170 3.01 11.19 -17.44
C GLU A 170 4.48 11.11 -17.86
N GLU A 171 5.32 10.55 -17.00
CA GLU A 171 6.74 10.46 -17.24
C GLU A 171 7.36 9.31 -16.47
N ILE A 172 7.84 8.30 -17.19
CA ILE A 172 8.73 7.28 -16.63
C ILE A 172 9.94 7.16 -17.57
N VAL A 173 11.12 7.24 -16.98
CA VAL A 173 12.38 7.05 -17.69
C VAL A 173 13.02 5.77 -17.19
N ALA A 174 13.40 4.90 -18.13
CA ALA A 174 14.17 3.70 -17.84
C ALA A 174 15.50 3.74 -18.60
N ASP A 175 16.60 3.88 -17.84
CA ASP A 175 17.96 3.88 -18.37
C ASP A 175 18.47 2.44 -18.46
N LEU A 176 18.34 1.84 -19.63
CA LEU A 176 18.83 0.49 -19.88
C LEU A 176 20.29 0.54 -20.37
N PRO A 177 21.11 -0.54 -20.24
CA PRO A 177 22.54 -0.54 -20.58
C PRO A 177 22.86 -0.13 -22.03
N PHE A 178 21.91 -0.29 -22.97
CA PHE A 178 22.11 -0.04 -24.38
C PHE A 178 21.08 0.92 -24.99
N SER A 179 20.09 1.36 -24.21
CA SER A 179 19.04 2.25 -24.68
C SER A 179 18.36 2.97 -23.51
N LYS A 180 17.78 4.11 -23.81
CA LYS A 180 16.92 4.83 -22.89
C LYS A 180 15.48 4.69 -23.38
N LEU A 181 14.61 4.21 -22.51
CA LEU A 181 13.18 4.14 -22.77
C LEU A 181 12.46 5.26 -22.02
N GLU A 182 11.75 6.08 -22.75
CA GLU A 182 10.93 7.15 -22.18
C GLU A 182 9.46 6.82 -22.40
N VAL A 183 8.74 6.57 -21.31
CA VAL A 183 7.28 6.43 -21.35
C VAL A 183 6.70 7.82 -21.16
N GLN A 184 6.14 8.37 -22.23
CA GLN A 184 5.55 9.71 -22.23
C GLN A 184 4.19 9.74 -21.54
N SER A 185 3.44 8.66 -21.66
CA SER A 185 2.18 8.48 -20.94
C SER A 185 1.85 7.02 -20.77
N GLY A 186 1.21 6.69 -19.68
CA GLY A 186 0.74 5.35 -19.41
C GLY A 186 -0.47 5.34 -18.51
N SER A 187 -1.29 4.32 -18.65
CA SER A 187 -2.41 4.10 -17.76
C SER A 187 -2.62 2.61 -17.45
N ILE A 188 -2.97 2.33 -16.22
CA ILE A 188 -3.40 1.01 -15.76
C ILE A 188 -4.82 1.15 -15.24
N THR A 189 -5.78 0.51 -15.90
CA THR A 189 -7.16 0.43 -15.42
C THR A 189 -7.34 -0.84 -14.61
N LEU A 190 -7.66 -0.68 -13.33
CA LEU A 190 -7.82 -1.78 -12.38
C LEU A 190 -9.16 -2.48 -12.60
N ASN A 191 -9.13 -3.81 -12.69
CA ASN A 191 -10.34 -4.62 -12.78
C ASN A 191 -10.72 -5.15 -11.39
N PRO A 192 -11.88 -4.74 -10.82
CA PRO A 192 -12.27 -5.15 -9.47
C PRO A 192 -12.54 -6.65 -9.32
N ASP A 193 -12.91 -7.34 -10.40
CA ASP A 193 -13.20 -8.77 -10.37
C ASP A 193 -11.96 -9.62 -10.64
N SER A 194 -10.92 -9.05 -11.24
CA SER A 194 -9.64 -9.72 -11.50
C SER A 194 -8.50 -8.69 -11.43
N PRO A 195 -8.06 -8.29 -10.24
CA PRO A 195 -7.02 -7.25 -10.08
C PRO A 195 -5.70 -7.57 -10.76
N THR A 196 -5.37 -8.86 -10.92
CA THR A 196 -4.17 -9.34 -11.62
C THR A 196 -4.30 -9.27 -13.16
N ASN A 197 -5.51 -9.08 -13.67
CA ASN A 197 -5.80 -8.97 -15.10
C ASN A 197 -6.29 -7.56 -15.45
N SER A 198 -5.52 -6.57 -15.04
CA SER A 198 -5.75 -5.15 -15.31
C SER A 198 -5.28 -4.78 -16.71
N TYR A 199 -5.93 -3.79 -17.32
CA TYR A 199 -5.58 -3.29 -18.66
C TYR A 199 -4.46 -2.26 -18.55
N LEU A 200 -3.38 -2.46 -19.33
CA LEU A 200 -2.23 -1.56 -19.41
C LEU A 200 -2.15 -0.93 -20.81
N ASP A 201 -2.11 0.40 -20.88
CA ASP A 201 -1.84 1.18 -22.08
C ASP A 201 -0.59 2.03 -21.84
N LEU A 202 0.41 1.89 -22.70
CA LEU A 202 1.67 2.64 -22.61
C LEU A 202 2.02 3.25 -23.97
N LYS A 203 2.46 4.52 -23.97
CA LYS A 203 3.03 5.22 -25.12
C LYS A 203 4.41 5.72 -24.74
N GLY A 204 5.41 5.32 -25.50
CA GLY A 204 6.80 5.66 -25.24
C GLY A 204 7.62 5.75 -26.51
N SER A 205 8.86 6.23 -26.35
CA SER A 205 9.89 6.31 -27.38
C SER A 205 11.21 5.77 -26.83
N SER A 206 12.06 5.31 -27.71
CA SER A 206 13.42 4.82 -27.42
C SER A 206 14.44 5.53 -28.29
#